data_b643b36cacb13cf33d66fd702bee51dd
#
_entry.id   b643b36cacb13cf33d66fd702bee51dd
#
_cell.length_a   1.000
_cell.length_b   1.000
_cell.length_c   1.000
_cell.angle_alpha   90.00
_cell.angle_beta   90.00
_cell.angle_gamma   90.00
#
_symmetry.space_group_name_H-M   'P 1'
#
loop_
_entity.id
_entity.type
_entity.pdbx_description
1 polymer ?
#
loop_
_entity_poly.entity_id
_entity_poly.type
_entity_poly.pdbx_seq_one_letter_code
_entity_poly.pdbx_strand_id
1 'polypeptide(L)'
;MNVLDHLKQKTLDEVKSYCKNTCIDAGVAMMHVSGDFNLSTLVRNANFFGFKEAMYVGGSKQWDRRGTVGTHHYTDLNHIKTEEMFVGYLKDNGYTLIAVENNIPKYSDKTVSIFNQWVFTGIDKPMFVFGEEKSGLSDYILDNAETIVTIPEYGSVRSLNVGTTSGIVMAFYRNYYEY
;
A
#
# COMPACT_ATOMS: atom_id res chain seq x y z
N MET A 1 -7.74 -21.73 -5.70
CA MET A 1 -6.90 -20.53 -5.54
C MET A 1 -7.09 -19.62 -6.76
N ASN A 2 -7.12 -18.31 -6.55
CA ASN A 2 -7.11 -17.34 -7.65
C ASN A 2 -5.65 -16.99 -7.99
N VAL A 3 -4.99 -17.87 -8.74
CA VAL A 3 -3.58 -17.76 -9.13
C VAL A 3 -3.43 -17.89 -10.64
N LEU A 4 -2.29 -17.46 -11.17
CA LEU A 4 -1.94 -17.61 -12.57
C LEU A 4 -2.02 -19.09 -13.02
N ASP A 5 -2.30 -19.32 -14.29
CA ASP A 5 -2.58 -20.68 -14.78
C ASP A 5 -1.45 -21.68 -14.52
N HIS A 6 -0.20 -21.26 -14.67
CA HIS A 6 0.97 -22.10 -14.40
C HIS A 6 1.20 -22.39 -12.90
N LEU A 7 0.50 -21.70 -12.00
CA LEU A 7 0.56 -21.90 -10.55
C LEU A 7 -0.60 -22.76 -10.01
N LYS A 8 -1.61 -23.07 -10.82
CA LYS A 8 -2.83 -23.78 -10.35
C LYS A 8 -2.56 -25.15 -9.74
N GLN A 9 -1.52 -25.84 -10.19
CA GLN A 9 -1.12 -27.17 -9.69
C GLN A 9 -0.01 -27.12 -8.65
N LYS A 10 0.43 -25.91 -8.25
CA LYS A 10 1.48 -25.71 -7.26
C LYS A 10 0.93 -25.79 -5.85
N THR A 11 1.77 -26.25 -4.93
CA THR A 11 1.50 -26.17 -3.49
C THR A 11 1.49 -24.73 -3.01
N LEU A 12 0.90 -24.48 -1.84
CA LEU A 12 0.87 -23.14 -1.25
C LEU A 12 2.29 -22.57 -1.05
N ASP A 13 3.25 -23.41 -0.63
CA ASP A 13 4.63 -22.98 -0.38
C ASP A 13 5.37 -22.66 -1.68
N GLU A 14 5.11 -23.40 -2.76
CA GLU A 14 5.64 -23.07 -4.08
C GLU A 14 5.07 -21.74 -4.59
N VAL A 15 3.77 -21.46 -4.37
CA VAL A 15 3.15 -20.16 -4.75
C VAL A 15 3.75 -19.03 -3.91
N LYS A 16 3.95 -19.21 -2.60
CA LYS A 16 4.64 -18.22 -1.75
C LYS A 16 6.07 -17.94 -2.24
N SER A 17 6.80 -19.01 -2.56
CA SER A 17 8.16 -18.89 -3.07
C SER A 17 8.21 -18.14 -4.40
N TYR A 18 7.26 -18.41 -5.30
CA TYR A 18 7.11 -17.69 -6.55
C TYR A 18 6.87 -16.19 -6.31
N CYS A 19 5.88 -15.84 -5.47
CA CYS A 19 5.59 -14.44 -5.16
C CYS A 19 6.80 -13.72 -4.57
N LYS A 20 7.53 -14.38 -3.65
CA LYS A 20 8.73 -13.80 -3.02
C LYS A 20 9.88 -13.57 -4.00
N ASN A 21 10.02 -14.42 -5.01
CA ASN A 21 11.09 -14.32 -6.01
C ASN A 21 10.77 -13.35 -7.15
N THR A 22 9.50 -12.99 -7.33
CA THR A 22 9.05 -12.12 -8.43
C THR A 22 8.57 -10.74 -7.98
N CYS A 23 8.54 -10.49 -6.65
CA CYS A 23 8.14 -9.19 -6.12
C CYS A 23 9.21 -8.11 -6.33
N ILE A 24 8.74 -6.86 -6.37
CA ILE A 24 9.59 -5.66 -6.32
C ILE A 24 9.82 -5.28 -4.85
N ASP A 25 10.91 -4.57 -4.56
CA ASP A 25 11.27 -4.14 -3.20
C ASP A 25 10.47 -2.89 -2.79
N ALA A 26 9.16 -3.04 -2.76
CA ALA A 26 8.19 -2.02 -2.37
C ALA A 26 7.13 -2.62 -1.45
N GLY A 27 6.57 -1.82 -0.56
CA GLY A 27 5.51 -2.23 0.36
C GLY A 27 4.30 -1.29 0.32
N VAL A 28 3.21 -1.76 0.94
CA VAL A 28 1.99 -0.97 1.13
C VAL A 28 1.47 -1.12 2.55
N ALA A 29 0.95 -0.06 3.12
CA ALA A 29 0.36 -0.07 4.45
C ALA A 29 -0.97 0.69 4.50
N MET A 30 -1.90 0.20 5.31
CA MET A 30 -3.17 0.87 5.60
C MET A 30 -3.27 1.18 7.10
N MET A 31 -3.64 2.43 7.41
CA MET A 31 -3.81 2.89 8.79
C MET A 31 -5.21 2.60 9.30
N HIS A 32 -5.31 2.25 10.58
CA HIS A 32 -6.55 2.18 11.38
C HIS A 32 -7.71 1.40 10.74
N VAL A 33 -7.42 0.21 10.23
CA VAL A 33 -8.44 -0.65 9.59
C VAL A 33 -9.60 -0.97 10.53
N SER A 34 -10.78 -0.56 10.18
CA SER A 34 -12.03 -0.76 10.93
C SER A 34 -12.93 -1.88 10.36
N GLY A 35 -12.35 -3.00 9.95
CA GLY A 35 -13.09 -4.22 9.62
C GLY A 35 -13.79 -4.23 8.27
N ASP A 36 -13.48 -3.32 7.39
CA ASP A 36 -14.02 -3.23 6.05
C ASP A 36 -13.26 -4.06 4.99
N PHE A 37 -13.77 -4.06 3.75
CA PHE A 37 -13.15 -4.77 2.63
C PHE A 37 -11.90 -4.09 2.06
N ASN A 38 -11.53 -2.89 2.49
CA ASN A 38 -10.43 -2.11 1.93
C ASN A 38 -9.09 -2.79 2.15
N LEU A 39 -8.84 -3.33 3.37
CA LEU A 39 -7.63 -4.10 3.62
C LEU A 39 -7.54 -5.35 2.73
N SER A 40 -8.66 -6.04 2.56
CA SER A 40 -8.72 -7.19 1.64
C SER A 40 -8.38 -6.82 0.21
N THR A 41 -8.86 -5.66 -0.25
CA THR A 41 -8.57 -5.13 -1.57
C THR A 41 -7.09 -4.73 -1.69
N LEU A 42 -6.54 -4.04 -0.68
CA LEU A 42 -5.12 -3.68 -0.64
C LEU A 42 -4.21 -4.91 -0.73
N VAL A 43 -4.49 -5.96 0.07
CA VAL A 43 -3.72 -7.22 0.05
C VAL A 43 -3.76 -7.87 -1.32
N ARG A 44 -4.94 -7.89 -1.95
CA ARG A 44 -5.10 -8.45 -3.29
C ARG A 44 -4.35 -7.64 -4.34
N ASN A 45 -4.44 -6.31 -4.29
CA ASN A 45 -3.70 -5.41 -5.17
C ASN A 45 -2.19 -5.58 -4.99
N ALA A 46 -1.70 -5.64 -3.74
CA ALA A 46 -0.28 -5.84 -3.45
C ALA A 46 0.26 -7.12 -4.10
N ASN A 47 -0.47 -8.22 -3.97
CA ASN A 47 -0.09 -9.47 -4.64
C ASN A 47 -0.16 -9.37 -6.16
N PHE A 48 -1.22 -8.75 -6.71
CA PHE A 48 -1.41 -8.63 -8.16
C PHE A 48 -0.29 -7.83 -8.83
N PHE A 49 0.14 -6.73 -8.19
CA PHE A 49 1.22 -5.87 -8.70
C PHE A 49 2.63 -6.33 -8.25
N GLY A 50 2.72 -7.45 -7.52
CA GLY A 50 3.99 -8.02 -7.08
C GLY A 50 4.74 -7.15 -6.07
N PHE A 51 4.05 -6.53 -5.13
CA PHE A 51 4.66 -5.84 -4.00
C PHE A 51 5.15 -6.85 -2.95
N LYS A 52 6.29 -6.58 -2.35
CA LYS A 52 6.98 -7.49 -1.42
C LYS A 52 6.16 -7.79 -0.18
N GLU A 53 5.55 -6.77 0.41
CA GLU A 53 4.77 -6.92 1.63
C GLU A 53 3.59 -5.95 1.70
N ALA A 54 2.58 -6.35 2.49
CA ALA A 54 1.46 -5.51 2.87
C ALA A 54 1.39 -5.40 4.39
N MET A 55 0.97 -4.25 4.91
CA MET A 55 0.85 -4.01 6.34
C MET A 55 -0.49 -3.38 6.68
N TYR A 56 -0.92 -3.55 7.93
CA TYR A 56 -1.94 -2.70 8.51
C TYR A 56 -1.51 -2.28 9.91
N VAL A 57 -1.82 -1.03 10.25
CA VAL A 57 -1.35 -0.38 11.47
C VAL A 57 -2.53 0.01 12.34
N GLY A 58 -2.42 -0.20 13.65
CA GLY A 58 -3.51 0.04 14.58
C GLY A 58 -4.67 -0.92 14.38
N GLY A 59 -5.86 -0.53 14.86
CA GLY A 59 -7.08 -1.30 14.68
C GLY A 59 -7.10 -2.69 15.33
N SER A 60 -8.07 -3.51 14.93
CA SER A 60 -8.20 -4.88 15.37
C SER A 60 -7.38 -5.85 14.51
N LYS A 61 -6.89 -6.95 15.12
CA LYS A 61 -6.34 -8.07 14.35
C LYS A 61 -7.39 -8.81 13.50
N GLN A 62 -8.67 -8.57 13.74
CA GLN A 62 -9.77 -9.17 12.99
C GLN A 62 -10.14 -8.24 11.83
N TRP A 63 -10.10 -8.77 10.63
CA TRP A 63 -10.48 -8.06 9.40
C TRP A 63 -11.17 -9.05 8.44
N ASP A 64 -11.97 -8.53 7.53
CA ASP A 64 -12.71 -9.37 6.59
C ASP A 64 -11.81 -9.89 5.47
N ARG A 65 -11.53 -11.17 5.48
CA ARG A 65 -10.65 -11.85 4.50
C ARG A 65 -11.35 -12.25 3.21
N ARG A 66 -12.68 -12.17 3.14
CA ARG A 66 -13.45 -12.64 1.98
C ARG A 66 -13.03 -11.94 0.68
N GLY A 67 -12.75 -10.64 0.75
CA GLY A 67 -12.32 -9.84 -0.40
C GLY A 67 -10.96 -10.24 -0.99
N THR A 68 -10.10 -10.96 -0.24
CA THR A 68 -8.79 -11.40 -0.76
C THR A 68 -8.88 -12.55 -1.74
N VAL A 69 -9.99 -13.29 -1.75
CA VAL A 69 -10.15 -14.50 -2.58
C VAL A 69 -8.97 -15.49 -2.40
N GLY A 70 -8.44 -15.56 -1.16
CA GLY A 70 -7.36 -16.46 -0.77
C GLY A 70 -5.93 -15.89 -0.93
N THR A 71 -5.73 -14.70 -1.49
CA THR A 71 -4.38 -14.12 -1.67
C THR A 71 -3.64 -13.88 -0.35
N HIS A 72 -4.35 -13.69 0.76
CA HIS A 72 -3.75 -13.54 2.09
C HIS A 72 -2.97 -14.78 2.56
N HIS A 73 -3.13 -15.93 1.93
CA HIS A 73 -2.35 -17.13 2.26
C HIS A 73 -0.93 -17.10 1.70
N TYR A 74 -0.67 -16.32 0.65
CA TYR A 74 0.62 -16.22 -0.03
C TYR A 74 1.12 -14.79 -0.23
N THR A 75 0.52 -13.83 0.47
CA THR A 75 1.01 -12.44 0.57
C THR A 75 1.52 -12.23 2.00
N ASP A 76 2.73 -11.67 2.14
CA ASP A 76 3.24 -11.27 3.45
C ASP A 76 2.41 -10.09 3.97
N LEU A 77 1.55 -10.37 4.97
CA LEU A 77 0.71 -9.39 5.63
C LEU A 77 1.08 -9.26 7.10
N ASN A 78 1.61 -8.11 7.48
CA ASN A 78 2.06 -7.81 8.82
C ASN A 78 1.10 -6.85 9.55
N HIS A 79 0.88 -7.08 10.84
CA HIS A 79 0.13 -6.18 11.71
C HIS A 79 1.08 -5.46 12.68
N ILE A 80 1.05 -4.14 12.66
CA ILE A 80 1.80 -3.29 13.59
C ILE A 80 0.83 -2.51 14.46
N LYS A 81 1.10 -2.45 15.77
CA LYS A 81 0.13 -1.95 16.75
C LYS A 81 -0.04 -0.44 16.73
N THR A 82 1.04 0.32 16.52
CA THR A 82 1.03 1.79 16.59
C THR A 82 1.81 2.40 15.44
N GLU A 83 1.56 3.67 15.16
CA GLU A 83 2.24 4.43 14.12
C GLU A 83 3.73 4.61 14.42
N GLU A 84 4.11 4.77 15.70
CA GLU A 84 5.51 4.89 16.11
C GLU A 84 6.28 3.61 15.83
N MET A 85 5.68 2.45 16.17
CA MET A 85 6.27 1.15 15.86
C MET A 85 6.40 0.93 14.34
N PHE A 86 5.43 1.41 13.57
CA PHE A 86 5.45 1.33 12.12
C PHE A 86 6.57 2.19 11.52
N VAL A 87 6.67 3.46 11.91
CA VAL A 87 7.75 4.35 11.45
C VAL A 87 9.14 3.81 11.87
N GLY A 88 9.26 3.26 13.08
CA GLY A 88 10.47 2.58 13.53
C GLY A 88 10.81 1.40 12.62
N TYR A 89 9.84 0.53 12.33
CA TYR A 89 10.01 -0.60 11.42
C TYR A 89 10.50 -0.16 10.03
N LEU A 90 9.93 0.91 9.47
CA LEU A 90 10.34 1.42 8.16
C LEU A 90 11.81 1.84 8.16
N LYS A 91 12.25 2.59 9.18
CA LYS A 91 13.64 3.03 9.34
C LYS A 91 14.61 1.84 9.47
N ASP A 92 14.27 0.87 10.31
CA ASP A 92 15.11 -0.31 10.55
C ASP A 92 15.25 -1.21 9.31
N ASN A 93 14.25 -1.18 8.41
CA ASN A 93 14.23 -1.99 7.18
C ASN A 93 14.55 -1.19 5.91
N GLY A 94 14.93 0.09 6.03
CA GLY A 94 15.34 0.94 4.90
C GLY A 94 14.21 1.32 3.95
N TYR A 95 12.96 1.37 4.43
CA TYR A 95 11.83 1.86 3.65
C TYR A 95 11.74 3.39 3.66
N THR A 96 11.42 3.96 2.52
CA THR A 96 11.01 5.36 2.39
C THR A 96 9.50 5.46 2.53
N LEU A 97 9.02 6.22 3.51
CA LEU A 97 7.59 6.42 3.72
C LEU A 97 7.03 7.40 2.67
N ILE A 98 6.10 6.91 1.86
CA ILE A 98 5.34 7.69 0.88
C ILE A 98 3.89 7.73 1.33
N ALA A 99 3.42 8.87 1.80
CA ALA A 99 2.02 9.04 2.15
C ALA A 99 1.17 9.20 0.89
N VAL A 100 -0.03 8.64 0.88
CA VAL A 100 -1.02 8.83 -0.19
C VAL A 100 -2.24 9.50 0.41
N GLU A 101 -2.37 10.80 0.14
CA GLU A 101 -3.43 11.61 0.74
C GLU A 101 -3.79 12.80 -0.16
N ASN A 102 -5.04 13.22 -0.12
CA ASN A 102 -5.54 14.38 -0.85
C ASN A 102 -5.99 15.48 0.13
N ASN A 103 -6.14 16.71 -0.37
CA ASN A 103 -6.76 17.83 0.36
C ASN A 103 -6.04 18.19 1.70
N ILE A 104 -4.72 18.21 1.70
CA ILE A 104 -3.88 18.53 2.87
C ILE A 104 -3.03 19.81 2.66
N PRO A 105 -3.62 21.00 2.64
CA PRO A 105 -2.91 22.26 2.34
C PRO A 105 -1.71 22.52 3.24
N LYS A 106 -1.73 22.05 4.50
CA LYS A 106 -0.63 22.16 5.46
C LYS A 106 0.69 21.56 4.94
N TYR A 107 0.62 20.60 4.01
CA TYR A 107 1.75 19.85 3.50
C TYR A 107 1.99 20.07 2.00
N SER A 108 1.52 21.20 1.47
CA SER A 108 1.62 21.51 0.04
C SER A 108 3.04 21.54 -0.51
N ASP A 109 4.02 21.86 0.31
CA ASP A 109 5.45 21.94 0.00
C ASP A 109 6.08 20.57 -0.33
N LYS A 110 5.53 19.47 0.21
CA LYS A 110 5.98 18.11 -0.07
C LYS A 110 4.94 17.24 -0.77
N THR A 111 3.87 17.85 -1.28
CA THR A 111 2.80 17.15 -2.02
C THR A 111 3.06 17.17 -3.52
N VAL A 112 3.03 16.00 -4.14
CA VAL A 112 3.30 15.81 -5.57
C VAL A 112 2.18 14.98 -6.20
N SER A 113 1.73 15.41 -7.39
CA SER A 113 0.77 14.61 -8.16
C SER A 113 1.39 13.29 -8.62
N ILE A 114 0.61 12.19 -8.53
CA ILE A 114 1.03 10.90 -9.06
C ILE A 114 1.34 10.94 -10.56
N PHE A 115 0.77 11.89 -11.28
CA PHE A 115 1.01 12.07 -12.73
C PHE A 115 2.29 12.84 -13.04
N ASN A 116 3.03 13.31 -12.03
CA ASN A 116 4.35 13.87 -12.24
C ASN A 116 5.34 12.75 -12.58
N GLN A 117 5.97 12.82 -13.74
CA GLN A 117 6.92 11.81 -14.22
C GLN A 117 8.13 11.56 -13.28
N TRP A 118 8.41 12.49 -12.38
CA TRP A 118 9.53 12.40 -11.42
C TRP A 118 9.11 12.01 -10.01
N VAL A 119 7.84 11.69 -9.78
CA VAL A 119 7.26 11.47 -8.46
C VAL A 119 7.99 10.41 -7.62
N PHE A 120 8.57 9.40 -8.26
CA PHE A 120 9.29 8.31 -7.58
C PHE A 120 10.81 8.32 -7.81
N THR A 121 11.35 9.37 -8.43
CA THR A 121 12.79 9.44 -8.72
C THR A 121 13.62 9.46 -7.43
N GLY A 122 14.61 8.57 -7.35
CA GLY A 122 15.50 8.45 -6.19
C GLY A 122 14.90 7.70 -5.00
N ILE A 123 13.75 7.04 -5.19
CA ILE A 123 13.10 6.24 -4.15
C ILE A 123 13.29 4.75 -4.47
N ASP A 124 14.23 4.12 -3.76
CA ASP A 124 14.60 2.72 -4.05
C ASP A 124 13.65 1.71 -3.42
N LYS A 125 13.12 2.00 -2.22
CA LYS A 125 12.30 1.07 -1.45
C LYS A 125 11.11 1.81 -0.80
N PRO A 126 10.06 2.13 -1.57
CA PRO A 126 8.91 2.84 -1.01
C PRO A 126 8.01 1.95 -0.17
N MET A 127 7.44 2.54 0.88
CA MET A 127 6.26 2.05 1.58
C MET A 127 5.13 3.05 1.34
N PHE A 128 4.16 2.70 0.50
CA PHE A 128 2.98 3.52 0.25
C PHE A 128 1.97 3.36 1.38
N VAL A 129 1.60 4.47 2.00
CA VAL A 129 0.78 4.49 3.20
C VAL A 129 -0.56 5.16 2.91
N PHE A 130 -1.64 4.45 3.19
CA PHE A 130 -3.02 4.89 2.95
C PHE A 130 -3.74 5.10 4.28
N GLY A 131 -4.49 6.20 4.38
CA GLY A 131 -5.29 6.53 5.55
C GLY A 131 -6.60 5.75 5.65
N GLU A 132 -7.27 5.87 6.79
CA GLU A 132 -8.65 5.46 6.95
C GLU A 132 -9.58 6.37 6.13
N GLU A 133 -10.70 5.83 5.64
CA GLU A 133 -11.65 6.59 4.80
C GLU A 133 -12.21 7.86 5.44
N LYS A 134 -12.35 7.89 6.76
CA LYS A 134 -12.98 9.02 7.48
C LYS A 134 -11.97 10.03 7.97
N SER A 135 -10.88 9.57 8.58
CA SER A 135 -9.89 10.42 9.24
C SER A 135 -8.67 10.72 8.38
N GLY A 136 -8.45 9.95 7.30
CA GLY A 136 -7.23 10.05 6.49
C GLY A 136 -5.99 9.61 7.27
N LEU A 137 -4.85 10.17 6.91
CA LEU A 137 -3.57 9.97 7.60
C LEU A 137 -3.39 10.98 8.75
N SER A 138 -2.80 10.51 9.85
CA SER A 138 -2.45 11.38 10.98
C SER A 138 -1.31 12.36 10.62
N ASP A 139 -1.24 13.47 11.34
CA ASP A 139 -0.12 14.41 11.24
C ASP A 139 1.21 13.70 11.50
N TYR A 140 1.25 12.72 12.42
CA TYR A 140 2.46 11.98 12.71
C TYR A 140 2.99 11.21 11.49
N ILE A 141 2.13 10.54 10.74
CA ILE A 141 2.50 9.84 9.49
C ILE A 141 2.90 10.85 8.41
N LEU A 142 2.13 11.93 8.24
CA LEU A 142 2.41 12.97 7.25
C LEU A 142 3.73 13.70 7.52
N ASP A 143 4.06 13.98 8.80
CA ASP A 143 5.32 14.62 9.19
C ASP A 143 6.53 13.71 8.91
N ASN A 144 6.39 12.38 9.06
CA ASN A 144 7.44 11.40 8.79
C ASN A 144 7.53 10.96 7.33
N ALA A 145 6.58 11.36 6.46
CA ALA A 145 6.64 11.04 5.04
C ALA A 145 7.72 11.85 4.31
N GLU A 146 8.49 11.20 3.45
CA GLU A 146 9.45 11.84 2.52
C GLU A 146 8.71 12.70 1.50
N THR A 147 7.65 12.15 0.92
CA THR A 147 6.75 12.85 0.00
C THR A 147 5.32 12.39 0.21
N ILE A 148 4.38 13.23 -0.22
CA ILE A 148 2.97 12.93 -0.20
C ILE A 148 2.47 12.89 -1.64
N VAL A 149 1.99 11.74 -2.06
CA VAL A 149 1.45 11.55 -3.40
C VAL A 149 -0.04 11.81 -3.38
N THR A 150 -0.51 12.64 -4.29
CA THR A 150 -1.94 12.94 -4.48
C THR A 150 -2.42 12.48 -5.86
N ILE A 151 -3.67 12.05 -5.92
CA ILE A 151 -4.38 11.80 -7.18
C ILE A 151 -5.29 13.00 -7.43
N PRO A 152 -5.01 13.83 -8.47
CA PRO A 152 -5.80 15.04 -8.74
C PRO A 152 -7.28 14.73 -8.98
N GLU A 153 -8.15 15.49 -8.37
CA GLU A 153 -9.59 15.44 -8.58
C GLU A 153 -9.98 16.30 -9.79
N TYR A 154 -10.80 15.74 -10.67
CA TYR A 154 -11.38 16.46 -11.82
C TYR A 154 -12.89 16.54 -11.75
N GLY A 155 -13.50 15.94 -10.75
CA GLY A 155 -14.96 15.92 -10.55
C GLY A 155 -15.38 16.63 -9.26
N SER A 156 -16.46 16.17 -8.65
CA SER A 156 -17.07 16.78 -7.47
C SER A 156 -16.78 16.03 -6.16
N VAL A 157 -16.17 14.86 -6.22
CA VAL A 157 -15.85 14.07 -5.03
C VAL A 157 -14.45 14.39 -4.51
N ARG A 158 -14.31 14.44 -3.19
CA ARG A 158 -13.05 14.81 -2.52
C ARG A 158 -12.01 13.69 -2.44
N SER A 159 -12.46 12.44 -2.52
CA SER A 159 -11.60 11.28 -2.37
C SER A 159 -12.17 10.07 -3.09
N LEU A 160 -11.31 9.15 -3.45
CA LEU A 160 -11.67 7.82 -3.93
C LEU A 160 -11.71 6.83 -2.75
N ASN A 161 -12.40 5.70 -2.95
CA ASN A 161 -12.27 4.57 -2.06
C ASN A 161 -10.80 4.15 -1.92
N VAL A 162 -10.35 3.87 -0.70
CA VAL A 162 -8.93 3.60 -0.42
C VAL A 162 -8.41 2.33 -1.10
N GLY A 163 -9.25 1.30 -1.25
CA GLY A 163 -8.91 0.11 -2.03
C GLY A 163 -8.68 0.42 -3.51
N THR A 164 -9.51 1.30 -4.10
CA THR A 164 -9.34 1.80 -5.48
C THR A 164 -8.07 2.64 -5.59
N THR A 165 -7.86 3.58 -4.66
CA THR A 165 -6.66 4.42 -4.60
C THR A 165 -5.39 3.56 -4.55
N SER A 166 -5.37 2.51 -3.72
CA SER A 166 -4.23 1.61 -3.61
C SER A 166 -3.91 0.91 -4.94
N GLY A 167 -4.93 0.48 -5.68
CA GLY A 167 -4.75 -0.12 -7.00
C GLY A 167 -4.15 0.84 -8.02
N ILE A 168 -4.62 2.10 -8.04
CA ILE A 168 -4.08 3.14 -8.94
C ILE A 168 -2.61 3.41 -8.62
N VAL A 169 -2.27 3.66 -7.36
CA VAL A 169 -0.89 3.97 -6.94
C VAL A 169 0.07 2.83 -7.26
N MET A 170 -0.32 1.60 -6.94
CA MET A 170 0.50 0.42 -7.23
C MET A 170 0.70 0.20 -8.73
N ALA A 171 -0.34 0.42 -9.55
CA ALA A 171 -0.25 0.33 -11.00
C ALA A 171 0.72 1.38 -11.58
N PHE A 172 0.63 2.63 -11.12
CA PHE A 172 1.54 3.70 -11.54
C PHE A 172 2.99 3.41 -11.12
N TYR A 173 3.22 3.01 -9.87
CA TYR A 173 4.55 2.68 -9.41
C TYR A 173 5.14 1.48 -10.15
N ARG A 174 4.33 0.44 -10.39
CA ARG A 174 4.79 -0.73 -11.15
C ARG A 174 5.20 -0.37 -12.57
N ASN A 175 4.42 0.47 -13.26
CA ASN A 175 4.78 0.98 -14.58
C ASN A 175 6.09 1.79 -14.53
N TYR A 176 6.25 2.67 -13.54
CA TYR A 176 7.50 3.43 -13.34
C TYR A 176 8.72 2.53 -13.11
N TYR A 177 8.55 1.45 -12.31
CA TYR A 177 9.62 0.52 -11.96
C TYR A 177 10.11 -0.32 -13.14
N GLU A 178 9.27 -0.57 -14.15
CA GLU A 178 9.61 -1.39 -15.33
C GLU A 178 10.28 -0.59 -16.45
N TYR A 179 10.20 0.73 -16.41
CA TYR A 179 10.76 1.65 -17.43
C TYR A 179 11.76 2.64 -16.82
#